data_8f6dda1291633f3444def9f8360489f2
#
_entry.id   8f6dda1291633f3444def9f8360489f2
#
_cell.length_a   1.000
_cell.length_b   1.000
_cell.length_c   1.000
_cell.angle_alpha   90.00
_cell.angle_beta   90.00
_cell.angle_gamma   90.00
#
_symmetry.space_group_name_H-M   'P 1'
#
loop_
_entity.id
_entity.type
_entity.pdbx_description
1 polymer ?
#
loop_
_entity_poly.entity_id
_entity_poly.type
_entity_poly.pdbx_seq_one_letter_code
_entity_poly.pdbx_strand_id
1 'polypeptide(L)'
;MQQLIEKMVTDFERGKLSRRQLAATLAGLVAAGANAAPSTSDFKAVGVNHVTLRVPDVQRSTKFYQEIFGMPMRKSAPTVNILSLNANCFFGIEAAKEKGPAVDHFSLGIQDFKLEEAAAKLKKRGLKLDGVSKEGLKFVDPDGMLVQLNAPDYPGYLPGQQ
;
A
#
# COMPACT_ATOMS: atom_id res chain seq x y z
N MET A 1 -11.26 -8.11 -21.44
CA MET A 1 -11.41 -9.13 -20.37
C MET A 1 -12.87 -9.31 -19.97
N GLN A 2 -13.61 -8.28 -19.60
CA GLN A 2 -15.02 -8.35 -19.18
C GLN A 2 -15.91 -9.04 -20.23
N GLN A 3 -15.86 -8.64 -21.48
CA GLN A 3 -16.64 -9.25 -22.58
C GLN A 3 -16.34 -10.76 -22.78
N LEU A 4 -15.11 -11.19 -22.51
CA LEU A 4 -14.74 -12.62 -22.61
C LEU A 4 -15.38 -13.40 -21.45
N ILE A 5 -15.36 -12.88 -20.24
CA ILE A 5 -16.00 -13.48 -19.06
C ILE A 5 -17.53 -13.58 -19.28
N GLU A 6 -18.17 -12.52 -19.74
CA GLU A 6 -19.61 -12.48 -20.06
C GLU A 6 -19.98 -13.53 -21.12
N LYS A 7 -19.17 -13.64 -22.18
CA LYS A 7 -19.36 -14.70 -23.19
C LYS A 7 -19.25 -16.11 -22.62
N MET A 8 -18.28 -16.35 -21.74
CA MET A 8 -18.09 -17.66 -21.10
C MET A 8 -19.24 -18.01 -20.17
N VAL A 9 -19.76 -17.07 -19.39
CA VAL A 9 -20.96 -17.24 -18.55
C VAL A 9 -22.16 -17.58 -19.43
N THR A 10 -22.39 -16.83 -20.49
CA THR A 10 -23.48 -17.08 -21.45
C THR A 10 -23.37 -18.46 -22.11
N ASP A 11 -22.17 -18.88 -22.52
CA ASP A 11 -21.94 -20.19 -23.12
C ASP A 11 -22.15 -21.32 -22.09
N PHE A 12 -21.84 -21.09 -20.80
CA PHE A 12 -22.16 -22.03 -19.72
C PHE A 12 -23.68 -22.12 -19.47
N GLU A 13 -24.40 -21.01 -19.38
CA GLU A 13 -25.84 -20.95 -19.18
C GLU A 13 -26.62 -21.62 -20.33
N ARG A 14 -26.08 -21.55 -21.56
CA ARG A 14 -26.60 -22.23 -22.72
C ARG A 14 -26.20 -23.71 -22.86
N GLY A 15 -25.53 -24.25 -21.85
CA GLY A 15 -25.10 -25.66 -21.82
C GLY A 15 -23.96 -26.00 -22.79
N LYS A 16 -23.29 -25.00 -23.39
CA LYS A 16 -22.16 -25.19 -24.29
C LYS A 16 -20.83 -25.46 -23.56
N LEU A 17 -20.76 -25.12 -22.28
CA LEU A 17 -19.62 -25.36 -21.40
C LEU A 17 -20.07 -26.13 -20.16
N SER A 18 -19.31 -27.17 -19.80
CA SER A 18 -19.48 -27.86 -18.50
C SER A 18 -18.89 -27.01 -17.37
N ARG A 19 -19.31 -27.28 -16.12
CA ARG A 19 -18.73 -26.62 -14.92
C ARG A 19 -17.21 -26.76 -14.85
N ARG A 20 -16.67 -27.92 -15.23
CA ARG A 20 -15.23 -28.19 -15.24
C ARG A 20 -14.50 -27.35 -16.30
N GLN A 21 -15.08 -27.21 -17.48
CA GLN A 21 -14.52 -26.36 -18.55
C GLN A 21 -14.56 -24.86 -18.15
N LEU A 22 -15.67 -24.38 -17.60
CA LEU A 22 -15.77 -23.01 -17.12
C LEU A 22 -14.72 -22.73 -16.03
N ALA A 23 -14.59 -23.62 -15.03
CA ALA A 23 -13.59 -23.48 -13.97
C ALA A 23 -12.15 -23.51 -14.51
N ALA A 24 -11.84 -24.41 -15.43
CA ALA A 24 -10.51 -24.51 -16.05
C ALA A 24 -10.16 -23.27 -16.89
N THR A 25 -11.14 -22.72 -17.61
CA THR A 25 -10.92 -21.50 -18.44
C THR A 25 -10.76 -20.25 -17.57
N LEU A 26 -11.55 -20.12 -16.48
CA LEU A 26 -11.39 -19.04 -15.51
C LEU A 26 -10.04 -19.14 -14.79
N ALA A 27 -9.61 -20.34 -14.37
CA ALA A 27 -8.29 -20.55 -13.78
C ALA A 27 -7.16 -20.20 -14.77
N GLY A 28 -7.31 -20.53 -16.05
CA GLY A 28 -6.38 -20.16 -17.11
C GLY A 28 -6.29 -18.64 -17.33
N LEU A 29 -7.42 -17.92 -17.25
CA LEU A 29 -7.44 -16.46 -17.34
C LEU A 29 -6.74 -15.78 -16.15
N VAL A 30 -6.92 -16.32 -14.94
CA VAL A 30 -6.21 -15.85 -13.75
C VAL A 30 -4.70 -16.14 -13.87
N ALA A 31 -4.31 -17.32 -14.34
CA ALA A 31 -2.91 -17.69 -14.57
C ALA A 31 -2.27 -16.85 -15.69
N ALA A 32 -3.01 -16.54 -16.77
CA ALA A 32 -2.53 -15.66 -17.85
C ALA A 32 -2.37 -14.21 -17.40
N GLY A 33 -3.20 -13.73 -16.47
CA GLY A 33 -3.03 -12.43 -15.83
C GLY A 33 -1.82 -12.38 -14.87
N ALA A 34 -1.41 -13.53 -14.34
CA ALA A 34 -0.20 -13.65 -13.50
C ALA A 34 1.10 -13.73 -14.34
N ASN A 35 1.01 -14.05 -15.64
CA ASN A 35 2.13 -14.02 -16.61
C ASN A 35 2.20 -12.67 -17.33
N ALA A 36 2.04 -11.54 -16.61
CA ALA A 36 2.44 -10.26 -17.14
C ALA A 36 3.92 -10.35 -17.55
N ALA A 37 4.26 -9.82 -18.74
CA ALA A 37 5.64 -9.72 -19.22
C ALA A 37 6.55 -9.26 -18.08
N PRO A 38 7.81 -9.72 -17.99
CA PRO A 38 8.71 -9.33 -16.93
C PRO A 38 8.69 -7.80 -16.82
N SER A 39 8.21 -7.32 -15.71
CA SER A 39 8.11 -5.90 -15.43
C SER A 39 9.52 -5.33 -15.53
N THR A 40 9.76 -4.37 -16.41
CA THR A 40 11.00 -3.59 -16.47
C THR A 40 11.04 -2.55 -15.34
N SER A 41 10.07 -2.57 -14.45
CA SER A 41 9.98 -1.68 -13.29
C SER A 41 11.10 -1.97 -12.28
N ASP A 42 11.63 -0.92 -11.68
CA ASP A 42 12.69 -1.02 -10.67
C ASP A 42 12.22 -1.72 -9.38
N PHE A 43 10.91 -1.68 -9.11
CA PHE A 43 10.31 -2.23 -7.91
C PHE A 43 9.03 -3.00 -8.22
N LYS A 44 8.78 -4.07 -7.49
CA LYS A 44 7.49 -4.75 -7.46
C LYS A 44 6.73 -4.33 -6.21
N ALA A 45 5.86 -3.33 -6.33
CA ALA A 45 4.92 -2.97 -5.29
C ALA A 45 3.85 -4.06 -5.13
N VAL A 46 3.62 -4.54 -3.92
CA VAL A 46 2.66 -5.60 -3.61
C VAL A 46 1.47 -5.12 -2.81
N GLY A 47 1.48 -3.87 -2.36
CA GLY A 47 0.36 -3.25 -1.67
C GLY A 47 0.69 -1.89 -1.08
N VAL A 48 -0.34 -1.20 -0.61
CA VAL A 48 -0.18 -0.04 0.27
C VAL A 48 0.04 -0.57 1.68
N ASN A 49 1.17 -0.23 2.28
CA ASN A 49 1.48 -0.60 3.65
C ASN A 49 0.81 0.35 4.65
N HIS A 50 0.88 1.65 4.42
CA HIS A 50 0.18 2.63 5.26
C HIS A 50 -0.07 3.97 4.56
N VAL A 51 -0.95 4.74 5.18
CA VAL A 51 -1.15 6.17 4.90
C VAL A 51 -0.95 6.92 6.21
N THR A 52 -0.22 8.03 6.18
CA THR A 52 -0.06 8.92 7.34
C THR A 52 -0.82 10.21 7.11
N LEU A 53 -1.67 10.55 8.08
CA LEU A 53 -2.45 11.78 8.13
C LEU A 53 -1.83 12.75 9.13
N ARG A 54 -1.74 14.01 8.78
CA ARG A 54 -1.46 15.13 9.71
C ARG A 54 -2.77 15.77 10.10
N VAL A 55 -3.03 15.85 11.39
CA VAL A 55 -4.30 16.32 11.94
C VAL A 55 -4.08 17.34 13.06
N PRO A 56 -4.97 18.33 13.22
CA PRO A 56 -4.87 19.30 14.31
C PRO A 56 -5.04 18.66 15.71
N ASP A 57 -5.81 17.58 15.83
CA ASP A 57 -6.08 16.89 17.07
C ASP A 57 -6.03 15.38 16.86
N VAL A 58 -4.94 14.77 17.33
CA VAL A 58 -4.65 13.33 17.18
C VAL A 58 -5.69 12.49 17.90
N GLN A 59 -6.12 12.91 19.12
CA GLN A 59 -7.06 12.11 19.91
C GLN A 59 -8.46 12.10 19.29
N ARG A 60 -8.95 13.26 18.85
CA ARG A 60 -10.23 13.40 18.17
C ARG A 60 -10.26 12.56 16.88
N SER A 61 -9.23 12.66 16.07
CA SER A 61 -9.16 11.91 14.82
C SER A 61 -9.03 10.41 15.06
N THR A 62 -8.22 10.00 16.03
CA THR A 62 -8.11 8.60 16.46
C THR A 62 -9.48 8.04 16.85
N LYS A 63 -10.18 8.73 17.76
CA LYS A 63 -11.51 8.34 18.21
C LYS A 63 -12.49 8.19 17.03
N PHE A 64 -12.50 9.13 16.10
CA PHE A 64 -13.34 9.08 14.89
C PHE A 64 -13.10 7.80 14.08
N TYR A 65 -11.83 7.48 13.76
CA TYR A 65 -11.52 6.29 12.96
C TYR A 65 -11.82 4.99 13.72
N GLN A 66 -11.67 4.96 15.03
CA GLN A 66 -12.03 3.82 15.87
C GLN A 66 -13.55 3.61 15.91
N GLU A 67 -14.34 4.67 16.13
CA GLU A 67 -15.79 4.59 16.27
C GLU A 67 -16.50 4.28 14.93
N ILE A 68 -16.06 4.90 13.85
CA ILE A 68 -16.73 4.77 12.54
C ILE A 68 -16.29 3.51 11.79
N PHE A 69 -15.01 3.17 11.87
CA PHE A 69 -14.42 2.08 11.05
C PHE A 69 -13.91 0.91 11.87
N GLY A 70 -14.01 0.95 13.19
CA GLY A 70 -13.57 -0.14 14.06
C GLY A 70 -12.07 -0.39 14.05
N MET A 71 -11.24 0.60 13.70
CA MET A 71 -9.79 0.45 13.59
C MET A 71 -9.14 0.31 14.97
N PRO A 72 -8.59 -0.84 15.37
CA PRO A 72 -7.97 -0.99 16.68
C PRO A 72 -6.65 -0.22 16.77
N MET A 73 -6.34 0.28 17.96
CA MET A 73 -5.05 0.88 18.27
C MET A 73 -3.94 -0.17 18.15
N ARG A 74 -2.91 0.12 17.35
CA ARG A 74 -1.70 -0.69 17.23
C ARG A 74 -0.60 -0.14 18.11
N LYS A 75 -0.36 1.18 18.06
CA LYS A 75 0.65 1.90 18.86
C LYS A 75 0.16 3.30 19.15
N SER A 76 0.63 3.88 20.27
CA SER A 76 0.28 5.24 20.68
C SER A 76 1.48 5.96 21.30
N ALA A 77 1.62 7.24 20.95
CA ALA A 77 2.54 8.19 21.56
C ALA A 77 1.87 9.59 21.64
N PRO A 78 2.43 10.56 22.35
CA PRO A 78 1.78 11.87 22.56
C PRO A 78 1.37 12.60 21.28
N THR A 79 2.15 12.46 20.21
CA THR A 79 1.95 13.19 18.94
C THR A 79 1.61 12.32 17.76
N VAL A 80 1.51 10.98 17.95
CA VAL A 80 1.21 10.03 16.88
C VAL A 80 0.52 8.80 17.40
N ASN A 81 -0.52 8.37 16.70
CA ASN A 81 -1.19 7.10 16.91
C ASN A 81 -1.13 6.27 15.61
N ILE A 82 -1.01 4.95 15.76
CA ILE A 82 -1.07 3.99 14.66
C ILE A 82 -2.28 3.10 14.87
N LEU A 83 -3.21 3.13 13.92
CA LEU A 83 -4.42 2.32 13.91
C LEU A 83 -4.30 1.21 12.87
N SER A 84 -4.63 -0.03 13.22
CA SER A 84 -4.60 -1.16 12.30
C SER A 84 -5.80 -1.13 11.35
N LEU A 85 -5.56 -1.41 10.06
CA LEU A 85 -6.58 -1.84 9.11
C LEU A 85 -6.61 -3.38 9.03
N ASN A 86 -5.43 -3.97 8.92
CA ASN A 86 -5.21 -5.42 8.93
C ASN A 86 -3.78 -5.72 9.37
N ALA A 87 -3.31 -6.95 9.24
CA ALA A 87 -1.95 -7.35 9.65
C ALA A 87 -0.84 -6.51 8.98
N ASN A 88 -1.01 -6.16 7.70
CA ASN A 88 0.02 -5.54 6.87
C ASN A 88 -0.29 -4.10 6.46
N CYS A 89 -1.42 -3.52 6.91
CA CYS A 89 -1.80 -2.16 6.58
C CYS A 89 -2.27 -1.39 7.81
N PHE A 90 -1.89 -0.12 7.90
CA PHE A 90 -2.27 0.75 9.02
C PHE A 90 -2.45 2.22 8.62
N PHE A 91 -3.07 2.99 9.51
CA PHE A 91 -3.12 4.45 9.45
C PHE A 91 -2.21 5.04 10.52
N GLY A 92 -1.27 5.91 10.11
CA GLY A 92 -0.58 6.82 11.00
C GLY A 92 -1.41 8.09 11.16
N ILE A 93 -1.62 8.54 12.40
CA ILE A 93 -2.31 9.79 12.72
C ILE A 93 -1.32 10.64 13.52
N GLU A 94 -0.80 11.69 12.91
CA GLU A 94 0.24 12.56 13.47
C GLU A 94 -0.30 13.97 13.70
N ALA A 95 0.25 14.66 14.71
CA ALA A 95 -0.06 16.05 14.95
C ALA A 95 0.44 16.93 13.79
N ALA A 96 -0.43 17.78 13.25
CA ALA A 96 -0.06 18.79 12.28
C ALA A 96 0.86 19.86 12.93
N LYS A 97 1.95 20.24 12.26
CA LYS A 97 2.89 21.23 12.77
C LYS A 97 2.47 22.66 12.46
N GLU A 98 1.94 22.93 11.27
CA GLU A 98 1.72 24.32 10.80
C GLU A 98 0.47 24.55 9.95
N LYS A 99 -0.10 23.54 9.31
CA LYS A 99 -1.27 23.67 8.42
C LYS A 99 -2.34 22.67 8.79
N GLY A 100 -3.55 22.94 8.38
CA GLY A 100 -4.70 22.06 8.62
C GLY A 100 -4.52 20.61 8.15
N PRO A 101 -5.56 19.79 8.23
CA PRO A 101 -5.44 18.35 7.97
C PRO A 101 -4.92 18.08 6.55
N ALA A 102 -4.02 17.11 6.43
CA ALA A 102 -3.42 16.70 5.17
C ALA A 102 -3.03 15.23 5.18
N VAL A 103 -2.92 14.62 4.01
CA VAL A 103 -2.16 13.38 3.84
C VAL A 103 -0.69 13.75 3.86
N ASP A 104 0.07 13.20 4.80
CA ASP A 104 1.52 13.44 4.89
C ASP A 104 2.25 12.63 3.80
N HIS A 105 2.04 11.33 3.81
CA HIS A 105 2.61 10.41 2.83
C HIS A 105 1.80 9.13 2.76
N PHE A 106 2.03 8.36 1.70
CA PHE A 106 1.64 6.97 1.62
C PHE A 106 2.86 6.09 1.42
N SER A 107 2.77 4.84 1.85
CA SER A 107 3.86 3.89 1.75
C SER A 107 3.47 2.67 0.93
N LEU A 108 4.38 2.28 0.04
CA LEU A 108 4.27 1.06 -0.75
C LEU A 108 5.13 -0.05 -0.14
N GLY A 109 4.52 -1.20 0.08
CA GLY A 109 5.22 -2.44 0.40
C GLY A 109 5.88 -3.00 -0.85
N ILE A 110 7.20 -3.13 -0.84
CA ILE A 110 8.00 -3.59 -1.98
C ILE A 110 8.45 -5.02 -1.71
N GLN A 111 8.18 -5.91 -2.66
CA GLN A 111 8.64 -7.29 -2.58
C GLN A 111 10.17 -7.32 -2.54
N ASP A 112 10.72 -8.16 -1.65
CA ASP A 112 12.17 -8.34 -1.46
C ASP A 112 12.91 -7.01 -1.22
N PHE A 113 12.29 -6.11 -0.44
CA PHE A 113 12.81 -4.78 -0.16
C PHE A 113 14.20 -4.82 0.47
N LYS A 114 15.14 -4.11 -0.16
CA LYS A 114 16.48 -3.85 0.37
C LYS A 114 16.78 -2.37 0.27
N LEU A 115 16.98 -1.73 1.40
CA LEU A 115 17.10 -0.28 1.53
C LEU A 115 18.17 0.33 0.60
N GLU A 116 19.37 -0.25 0.59
CA GLU A 116 20.49 0.27 -0.20
C GLU A 116 20.25 0.13 -1.71
N GLU A 117 19.70 -1.02 -2.13
CA GLU A 117 19.35 -1.25 -3.54
C GLU A 117 18.23 -0.30 -3.99
N ALA A 118 17.22 -0.09 -3.14
CA ALA A 118 16.12 0.84 -3.41
C ALA A 118 16.63 2.28 -3.53
N ALA A 119 17.48 2.72 -2.61
CA ALA A 119 18.09 4.04 -2.66
C ALA A 119 18.92 4.25 -3.94
N ALA A 120 19.72 3.25 -4.34
CA ALA A 120 20.53 3.31 -5.55
C ALA A 120 19.65 3.39 -6.82
N LYS A 121 18.57 2.60 -6.91
CA LYS A 121 17.62 2.61 -8.02
C LYS A 121 16.92 3.98 -8.17
N LEU A 122 16.43 4.56 -7.07
CA LEU A 122 15.78 5.87 -7.10
C LEU A 122 16.76 6.98 -7.51
N LYS A 123 17.99 6.97 -6.98
CA LYS A 123 19.04 7.92 -7.38
C LYS A 123 19.39 7.79 -8.87
N LYS A 124 19.47 6.56 -9.40
CA LYS A 124 19.70 6.31 -10.82
C LYS A 124 18.59 6.88 -11.71
N ARG A 125 17.35 6.95 -11.19
CA ARG A 125 16.21 7.60 -11.83
C ARG A 125 16.19 9.13 -11.67
N GLY A 126 17.17 9.72 -11.00
CA GLY A 126 17.24 11.14 -10.73
C GLY A 126 16.30 11.63 -9.62
N LEU A 127 15.71 10.69 -8.84
CA LEU A 127 14.81 11.04 -7.74
C LEU A 127 15.60 11.42 -6.49
N LYS A 128 15.19 12.52 -5.86
CA LYS A 128 15.78 13.01 -4.62
C LYS A 128 15.14 12.28 -3.44
N LEU A 129 15.97 11.68 -2.59
CA LEU A 129 15.51 11.11 -1.34
C LEU A 129 15.23 12.22 -0.32
N ASP A 130 14.07 12.14 0.36
CA ASP A 130 13.63 13.06 1.40
C ASP A 130 13.89 12.53 2.82
N GLY A 131 14.11 11.22 2.97
CA GLY A 131 14.46 10.58 4.23
C GLY A 131 14.82 9.14 4.05
N VAL A 132 15.76 8.67 4.84
CA VAL A 132 16.21 7.27 4.89
C VAL A 132 16.27 6.84 6.34
N SER A 133 15.61 5.73 6.66
CA SER A 133 15.67 5.06 7.96
C SER A 133 16.02 3.59 7.77
N LYS A 134 16.26 2.88 8.87
CA LYS A 134 16.54 1.43 8.79
C LYS A 134 15.43 0.62 8.13
N GLU A 135 14.19 1.10 8.22
CA GLU A 135 12.99 0.38 7.80
C GLU A 135 12.47 0.81 6.43
N GLY A 136 12.99 1.92 5.88
CA GLY A 136 12.52 2.41 4.59
C GLY A 136 13.11 3.73 4.19
N LEU A 137 12.69 4.23 3.05
CA LEU A 137 13.11 5.50 2.50
C LEU A 137 11.93 6.28 1.93
N LYS A 138 12.06 7.60 1.91
CA LYS A 138 11.09 8.52 1.34
C LYS A 138 11.68 9.28 0.17
N PHE A 139 10.84 9.57 -0.81
CA PHE A 139 11.17 10.40 -1.96
C PHE A 139 9.91 11.15 -2.42
N VAL A 140 10.11 12.18 -3.22
CA VAL A 140 9.00 12.97 -3.78
C VAL A 140 8.75 12.50 -5.21
N ASP A 141 7.49 12.23 -5.55
CA ASP A 141 7.06 11.89 -6.89
C ASP A 141 7.04 13.14 -7.82
N PRO A 142 6.79 13.00 -9.14
CA PRO A 142 6.78 14.13 -10.06
C PRO A 142 5.75 15.23 -9.73
N ASP A 143 4.67 14.91 -9.02
CA ASP A 143 3.61 15.86 -8.65
C ASP A 143 3.79 16.43 -7.23
N GLY A 144 4.89 16.09 -6.56
CA GLY A 144 5.22 16.62 -5.25
C GLY A 144 4.66 15.81 -4.07
N MET A 145 4.11 14.61 -4.32
CA MET A 145 3.62 13.72 -3.26
C MET A 145 4.77 12.97 -2.60
N LEU A 146 4.77 12.94 -1.27
CA LEU A 146 5.74 12.16 -0.51
C LEU A 146 5.36 10.68 -0.51
N VAL A 147 6.24 9.86 -1.06
CA VAL A 147 6.10 8.40 -1.16
C VAL A 147 7.14 7.74 -0.29
N GLN A 148 6.74 6.73 0.48
CA GLN A 148 7.65 5.87 1.22
C GLN A 148 7.72 4.48 0.59
N LEU A 149 8.90 3.89 0.59
CA LEU A 149 9.10 2.47 0.26
C LEU A 149 9.62 1.73 1.49
N ASN A 150 9.07 0.55 1.75
CA ASN A 150 9.52 -0.35 2.79
C ASN A 150 9.14 -1.81 2.49
N ALA A 151 9.49 -2.72 3.38
CA ALA A 151 9.04 -4.11 3.30
C ALA A 151 7.50 -4.20 3.46
N PRO A 152 6.83 -5.19 2.84
CA PRO A 152 5.37 -5.29 2.88
C PRO A 152 4.81 -5.46 4.31
N ASP A 153 5.59 -6.05 5.19
CA ASP A 153 5.27 -6.35 6.60
C ASP A 153 5.77 -5.29 7.59
N TYR A 154 6.23 -4.13 7.09
CA TYR A 154 6.68 -3.03 7.94
C TYR A 154 5.61 -2.64 8.99
N PRO A 155 5.92 -2.75 10.30
CA PRO A 155 4.90 -2.63 11.35
C PRO A 155 4.57 -1.18 11.76
N GLY A 156 5.29 -0.19 11.24
CA GLY A 156 5.28 1.18 11.74
C GLY A 156 6.04 1.32 13.06
N TYR A 157 6.79 2.41 13.21
CA TYR A 157 7.49 2.75 14.45
C TYR A 157 7.02 4.10 14.98
N LEU A 158 7.00 4.23 16.31
CA LEU A 158 6.79 5.49 16.97
C LEU A 158 8.12 6.26 17.08
N PRO A 159 8.09 7.60 17.21
CA PRO A 159 9.29 8.38 17.45
C PRO A 159 10.09 7.82 18.64
N GLY A 160 11.40 7.62 18.44
CA GLY A 160 12.31 7.07 19.46
C GLY A 160 12.35 5.55 19.57
N GLN A 161 11.64 4.79 18.74
CA GLN A 161 11.67 3.31 18.69
C GLN A 161 12.63 2.76 17.59
N GLN A 162 13.45 3.61 17.00
CA GLN A 162 14.38 3.26 15.92
C GLN A 162 15.75 2.80 16.44
#